data_386c675da7a0ef4dae5fe07e0dae8d71
#
_entry.id   386c675da7a0ef4dae5fe07e0dae8d71
#
_cell.length_a   1.000
_cell.length_b   1.000
_cell.length_c   1.000
_cell.angle_alpha   90.00
_cell.angle_beta   90.00
_cell.angle_gamma   90.00
#
_symmetry.space_group_name_H-M   'P 1'
#
loop_
_entity.id
_entity.type
_entity.pdbx_description
1 polymer ?
#
loop_
_entity_poly.entity_id
_entity_poly.type
_entity_poly.pdbx_seq_one_letter_code
_entity_poly.pdbx_strand_id
1 'polypeptide(L)'
;MKFTAATSLVLLAAAGSVAADSILGELGQLGNTLRNKGQEIAACAKASSQLSCQAKYDIPASSSANCCFNGALVEGGKQSGLILSTQFWTTNAKDTDNNGPKDSTTIHGLWPDYCDGTYPQFCSNVSGIPEYTGEQIEAVMQKYDPALFAYYQKYFKDLDGDTTDFLAHEYNKHGTCFTTMRPKCQPTLPWISQEDFAVLNYFRQFTHKFQKRPAYNYLAAAGILPSATQNYTLAEIQSTLKQAHDATPYVGCNKKGEISEF
;
A
#
# COMPACT_ATOMS: atom_id res chain seq x y z
N MET A 1 15.96 -26.19 -26.76
CA MET A 1 15.20 -27.38 -26.34
C MET A 1 13.72 -27.07 -26.50
N LYS A 2 13.07 -27.73 -27.46
CA LYS A 2 11.64 -27.59 -27.68
C LYS A 2 10.92 -28.57 -26.77
N PHE A 3 10.12 -28.06 -25.84
CA PHE A 3 9.18 -28.90 -25.07
C PHE A 3 7.89 -28.98 -25.87
N THR A 4 7.66 -30.11 -26.48
CA THR A 4 6.35 -30.51 -26.99
C THR A 4 5.50 -31.00 -25.83
N ALA A 5 4.48 -30.27 -25.48
CA ALA A 5 3.41 -30.74 -24.59
C ALA A 5 2.60 -31.80 -25.35
N ALA A 6 2.90 -33.05 -25.11
CA ALA A 6 2.06 -34.16 -25.53
C ALA A 6 0.91 -34.32 -24.56
N THR A 7 -0.23 -33.97 -25.01
CA THR A 7 -1.55 -34.13 -24.46
C THR A 7 -1.83 -35.61 -24.19
N SER A 8 -1.92 -36.02 -22.95
CA SER A 8 -2.58 -37.27 -22.58
C SER A 8 -4.06 -37.00 -22.37
N LEU A 9 -4.81 -37.02 -23.45
CA LEU A 9 -6.26 -37.12 -23.42
C LEU A 9 -6.61 -38.62 -23.44
N VAL A 10 -6.64 -39.25 -22.27
CA VAL A 10 -7.19 -40.63 -22.14
C VAL A 10 -8.45 -40.52 -21.31
N LEU A 11 -9.54 -40.61 -22.07
CA LEU A 11 -10.79 -41.31 -21.82
C LEU A 11 -11.19 -41.52 -20.34
N LEU A 12 -12.25 -40.85 -19.97
CA LEU A 12 -13.33 -41.47 -19.21
C LEU A 12 -14.64 -41.16 -19.90
N ALA A 13 -14.95 -41.94 -20.91
CA ALA A 13 -16.28 -42.10 -21.45
C ALA A 13 -16.96 -43.21 -20.65
N ALA A 14 -17.74 -42.83 -19.64
CA ALA A 14 -18.92 -43.47 -19.09
C ALA A 14 -19.19 -43.01 -17.65
N ALA A 15 -19.79 -41.84 -17.50
CA ALA A 15 -20.71 -41.53 -16.41
C ALA A 15 -21.41 -40.18 -16.72
N GLY A 16 -22.67 -40.30 -17.12
CA GLY A 16 -23.69 -39.31 -16.95
C GLY A 16 -23.49 -37.88 -17.52
N SER A 17 -24.39 -37.49 -18.39
CA SER A 17 -24.58 -36.16 -18.98
C SER A 17 -24.49 -34.95 -18.00
N VAL A 18 -24.52 -35.20 -16.71
CA VAL A 18 -24.41 -34.17 -15.66
C VAL A 18 -22.97 -33.63 -15.46
N ALA A 19 -21.95 -34.45 -15.73
CA ALA A 19 -20.55 -34.03 -15.56
C ALA A 19 -20.05 -33.16 -16.72
N ALA A 20 -20.57 -33.36 -17.92
CA ALA A 20 -20.17 -32.58 -19.09
C ALA A 20 -20.69 -31.12 -19.02
N ASP A 21 -21.92 -30.94 -18.52
CA ASP A 21 -22.50 -29.60 -18.35
C ASP A 21 -21.79 -28.78 -17.26
N SER A 22 -21.31 -29.45 -16.20
CA SER A 22 -20.54 -28.78 -15.14
C SER A 22 -19.15 -28.34 -15.65
N ILE A 23 -18.46 -29.18 -16.41
CA ILE A 23 -17.16 -28.87 -16.99
C ILE A 23 -17.27 -27.75 -18.04
N LEU A 24 -18.29 -27.77 -18.86
CA LEU A 24 -18.56 -26.71 -19.83
C LEU A 24 -18.93 -25.39 -19.13
N GLY A 25 -19.67 -25.47 -18.01
CA GLY A 25 -19.97 -24.31 -17.15
C GLY A 25 -18.72 -23.70 -16.52
N GLU A 26 -17.82 -24.51 -15.98
CA GLU A 26 -16.57 -24.08 -15.42
C GLU A 26 -15.62 -23.48 -16.46
N LEU A 27 -15.52 -24.09 -17.64
CA LEU A 27 -14.73 -23.54 -18.75
C LEU A 27 -15.32 -22.21 -19.26
N GLY A 28 -16.67 -22.11 -19.28
CA GLY A 28 -17.35 -20.86 -19.61
C GLY A 28 -17.07 -19.74 -18.58
N GLN A 29 -17.08 -20.07 -17.28
CA GLN A 29 -16.76 -19.14 -16.22
C GLN A 29 -15.28 -18.71 -16.28
N LEU A 30 -14.37 -19.65 -16.52
CA LEU A 30 -12.95 -19.36 -16.69
C LEU A 30 -12.70 -18.44 -17.90
N GLY A 31 -13.36 -18.72 -19.03
CA GLY A 31 -13.31 -17.90 -20.23
C GLY A 31 -13.82 -16.48 -20.00
N ASN A 32 -14.93 -16.32 -19.27
CA ASN A 32 -15.48 -15.02 -18.90
C ASN A 32 -14.58 -14.27 -17.92
N THR A 33 -13.97 -14.97 -16.97
CA THR A 33 -13.01 -14.38 -16.01
C THR A 33 -11.77 -13.86 -16.73
N LEU A 34 -11.20 -14.65 -17.66
CA LEU A 34 -10.05 -14.23 -18.46
C LEU A 34 -10.37 -13.05 -19.39
N ARG A 35 -11.57 -13.05 -19.97
CA ARG A 35 -12.05 -11.95 -20.82
C ARG A 35 -12.24 -10.67 -20.01
N ASN A 36 -12.84 -10.75 -18.84
CA ASN A 36 -13.04 -9.60 -17.95
C ASN A 36 -11.70 -9.02 -17.46
N LYS A 37 -10.76 -9.89 -17.07
CA LYS A 37 -9.38 -9.44 -16.72
C LYS A 37 -8.66 -8.80 -17.91
N GLY A 38 -8.82 -9.32 -19.11
CA GLY A 38 -8.28 -8.71 -20.32
C GLY A 38 -8.84 -7.31 -20.58
N GLN A 39 -10.13 -7.10 -20.32
CA GLN A 39 -10.76 -5.78 -20.43
C GLN A 39 -10.29 -4.81 -19.34
N GLU A 40 -10.12 -5.27 -18.11
CA GLU A 40 -9.55 -4.46 -17.01
C GLU A 40 -8.11 -4.03 -17.31
N ILE A 41 -7.26 -4.96 -17.76
CA ILE A 41 -5.88 -4.65 -18.15
C ILE A 41 -5.86 -3.61 -19.28
N ALA A 42 -6.73 -3.77 -20.28
CA ALA A 42 -6.84 -2.81 -21.39
C ALA A 42 -7.36 -1.44 -20.93
N ALA A 43 -8.27 -1.40 -19.96
CA ALA A 43 -8.74 -0.16 -19.35
C ALA A 43 -7.66 0.54 -18.53
N CYS A 44 -6.89 -0.23 -17.74
CA CYS A 44 -5.76 0.30 -16.97
C CYS A 44 -4.62 0.78 -17.87
N ALA A 45 -4.35 0.10 -19.00
CA ALA A 45 -3.35 0.54 -19.97
C ALA A 45 -3.70 1.87 -20.65
N LYS A 46 -4.99 2.20 -20.71
CA LYS A 46 -5.49 3.50 -21.22
C LYS A 46 -5.57 4.58 -20.13
N ALA A 47 -5.42 4.20 -18.85
CA ALA A 47 -5.40 5.16 -17.77
C ALA A 47 -4.19 6.10 -17.93
N SER A 48 -4.44 7.38 -17.74
CA SER A 48 -3.36 8.39 -17.84
C SER A 48 -2.28 8.13 -16.79
N SER A 49 -1.02 8.28 -17.17
CA SER A 49 0.11 8.27 -16.25
C SER A 49 0.26 9.58 -15.46
N GLN A 50 -0.60 10.57 -15.70
CA GLN A 50 -0.56 11.84 -14.99
C GLN A 50 -0.95 11.66 -13.52
N LEU A 51 -0.31 12.41 -12.64
CA LEU A 51 -0.71 12.50 -11.25
C LEU A 51 -2.14 13.02 -11.15
N SER A 52 -2.98 12.37 -10.37
CA SER A 52 -4.43 12.66 -10.33
C SER A 52 -4.75 14.09 -9.89
N CYS A 53 -3.92 14.72 -9.04
CA CYS A 53 -4.10 16.12 -8.67
C CYS A 53 -3.70 17.11 -9.76
N GLN A 54 -2.92 16.71 -10.76
CA GLN A 54 -2.56 17.52 -11.92
C GLN A 54 -3.57 17.36 -13.07
N ALA A 55 -4.25 16.23 -13.12
CA ALA A 55 -5.28 15.95 -14.09
C ALA A 55 -6.64 16.10 -13.42
N LYS A 56 -7.56 16.84 -14.02
CA LYS A 56 -8.95 16.86 -13.58
C LYS A 56 -9.61 15.52 -13.93
N TYR A 57 -9.46 14.53 -13.07
CA TYR A 57 -10.13 13.25 -13.19
C TYR A 57 -11.27 13.16 -12.21
N ASP A 58 -12.50 13.17 -12.74
CA ASP A 58 -13.63 12.57 -12.04
C ASP A 58 -13.54 11.04 -12.29
N ILE A 59 -13.08 10.29 -11.32
CA ILE A 59 -13.14 8.84 -11.34
C ILE A 59 -14.48 8.45 -10.71
N PRO A 60 -15.49 8.01 -11.49
CA PRO A 60 -16.77 7.63 -10.91
C PRO A 60 -16.58 6.47 -9.93
N ALA A 61 -17.12 6.58 -8.73
CA ALA A 61 -16.98 5.57 -7.68
C ALA A 61 -17.43 4.15 -8.12
N SER A 62 -18.30 4.07 -9.14
CA SER A 62 -18.86 2.81 -9.67
C SER A 62 -18.09 2.22 -10.85
N SER A 63 -17.12 2.91 -11.45
CA SER A 63 -16.46 2.41 -12.67
C SER A 63 -15.38 1.38 -12.36
N SER A 64 -15.22 0.39 -13.27
CA SER A 64 -14.10 -0.57 -13.20
C SER A 64 -12.74 0.11 -13.31
N ALA A 65 -12.68 1.30 -13.92
CA ALA A 65 -11.50 2.14 -14.01
C ALA A 65 -10.95 2.54 -12.63
N ASN A 66 -11.77 2.52 -11.58
CA ASN A 66 -11.33 2.81 -10.21
C ASN A 66 -10.26 1.86 -9.68
N CYS A 67 -10.15 0.65 -10.24
CA CYS A 67 -9.06 -0.26 -9.90
C CYS A 67 -7.72 0.13 -10.54
N CYS A 68 -7.74 1.01 -11.55
CA CYS A 68 -6.54 1.48 -12.25
C CYS A 68 -5.93 2.74 -11.63
N PHE A 69 -6.66 3.43 -10.78
CA PHE A 69 -6.21 4.68 -10.14
C PHE A 69 -6.10 4.49 -8.64
N ASN A 70 -4.91 4.69 -8.13
CA ASN A 70 -4.66 4.62 -6.70
C ASN A 70 -4.86 6.01 -6.07
N GLY A 71 -5.75 6.08 -5.11
CA GLY A 71 -6.05 7.33 -4.41
C GLY A 71 -7.15 7.15 -3.39
N ALA A 72 -7.57 8.23 -2.77
CA ALA A 72 -8.67 8.23 -1.82
C ALA A 72 -9.99 7.82 -2.46
N LEU A 73 -10.80 7.07 -1.73
CA LEU A 73 -12.20 6.84 -2.08
C LEU A 73 -12.91 8.19 -2.16
N VAL A 74 -13.59 8.43 -3.27
CA VAL A 74 -14.21 9.73 -3.53
C VAL A 74 -15.55 9.80 -2.82
N GLU A 75 -15.68 10.76 -1.92
CA GLU A 75 -16.94 11.19 -1.32
C GLU A 75 -17.16 12.69 -1.59
N GLY A 76 -18.38 13.07 -1.88
CA GLY A 76 -18.78 14.49 -1.94
C GLY A 76 -18.11 15.34 -3.01
N GLY A 77 -17.67 14.75 -4.14
CA GLY A 77 -17.10 15.51 -5.26
C GLY A 77 -15.66 15.99 -5.04
N LYS A 78 -14.96 15.50 -4.03
CA LYS A 78 -13.55 15.80 -3.80
C LYS A 78 -12.67 15.10 -4.82
N GLN A 79 -11.63 15.78 -5.29
CA GLN A 79 -10.63 15.20 -6.18
C GLN A 79 -9.63 14.37 -5.36
N SER A 80 -9.52 13.07 -5.66
CA SER A 80 -8.49 12.18 -5.09
C SER A 80 -7.22 12.21 -5.94
N GLY A 81 -6.08 11.78 -5.33
CA GLY A 81 -4.84 11.60 -6.10
C GLY A 81 -3.58 12.04 -5.38
N LEU A 82 -3.70 12.58 -4.18
CA LEU A 82 -2.58 12.78 -3.28
C LEU A 82 -2.37 11.49 -2.47
N ILE A 83 -1.13 11.02 -2.40
CA ILE A 83 -0.73 9.88 -1.57
C ILE A 83 0.45 10.33 -0.74
N LEU A 84 0.28 10.34 0.57
CA LEU A 84 1.35 10.64 1.51
C LEU A 84 2.06 9.34 1.91
N SER A 85 3.39 9.37 1.90
CA SER A 85 4.25 8.31 2.44
C SER A 85 5.07 8.91 3.55
N THR A 86 4.68 8.66 4.78
CA THR A 86 5.20 9.33 5.96
C THR A 86 6.21 8.46 6.71
N GLN A 87 7.19 9.11 7.33
CA GLN A 87 8.28 8.45 8.04
C GLN A 87 8.51 9.14 9.38
N PHE A 88 8.63 8.36 10.44
CA PHE A 88 9.05 8.89 11.73
C PHE A 88 10.57 9.08 11.79
N TRP A 89 10.98 10.21 12.35
CA TRP A 89 12.34 10.45 12.80
C TRP A 89 12.40 10.26 14.31
N THR A 90 12.57 9.02 14.75
CA THR A 90 12.53 8.67 16.16
C THR A 90 13.93 8.68 16.74
N THR A 91 14.19 9.62 17.65
CA THR A 91 15.45 9.72 18.37
C THR A 91 15.26 9.56 19.89
N ASN A 92 14.18 8.95 20.32
CA ASN A 92 13.87 8.82 21.74
C ASN A 92 14.78 7.77 22.40
N ALA A 93 15.85 8.24 23.01
CA ALA A 93 16.86 7.42 23.67
C ALA A 93 16.34 6.62 24.90
N LYS A 94 15.11 6.86 25.34
CA LYS A 94 14.55 6.19 26.52
C LYS A 94 13.93 4.83 26.22
N ASP A 95 13.56 4.60 24.96
CA ASP A 95 12.97 3.34 24.53
C ASP A 95 13.69 2.86 23.27
N THR A 96 14.79 2.13 23.50
CA THR A 96 15.67 1.67 22.42
C THR A 96 15.00 0.63 21.52
N ASP A 97 13.98 -0.09 22.01
CA ASP A 97 13.31 -1.15 21.26
C ASP A 97 12.33 -0.59 20.23
N ASN A 98 11.83 0.64 20.48
CA ASN A 98 10.88 1.33 19.60
C ASN A 98 11.51 2.35 18.65
N ASN A 99 12.79 2.60 18.75
CA ASN A 99 13.47 3.58 17.88
C ASN A 99 13.77 3.07 16.47
N GLY A 100 13.64 1.77 16.23
CA GLY A 100 14.10 1.19 14.98
C GLY A 100 15.62 1.27 14.78
N PRO A 101 16.11 1.09 13.54
CA PRO A 101 17.55 1.18 13.25
C PRO A 101 18.08 2.60 13.43
N LYS A 102 19.30 2.72 13.97
CA LYS A 102 19.96 4.03 14.23
C LYS A 102 20.31 4.79 12.95
N ASP A 103 20.40 4.09 11.84
CA ASP A 103 20.79 4.59 10.52
C ASP A 103 19.60 4.62 9.54
N SER A 104 18.39 4.75 10.06
CA SER A 104 17.16 4.83 9.27
C SER A 104 16.10 5.65 10.01
N THR A 105 15.17 6.21 9.25
CA THR A 105 13.82 6.53 9.71
C THR A 105 13.02 5.26 9.90
N THR A 106 11.86 5.36 10.53
CA THR A 106 10.88 4.26 10.60
C THR A 106 9.64 4.59 9.77
N ILE A 107 8.92 3.57 9.39
CA ILE A 107 7.70 3.71 8.63
C ILE A 107 6.61 4.26 9.54
N HIS A 108 5.91 5.34 9.12
CA HIS A 108 4.73 5.83 9.79
C HIS A 108 3.47 5.40 9.04
N GLY A 109 3.21 5.95 7.85
CA GLY A 109 1.96 5.70 7.15
C GLY A 109 2.04 5.82 5.63
N LEU A 110 1.05 5.24 4.96
CA LEU A 110 0.75 5.45 3.55
C LEU A 110 -0.73 5.83 3.44
N TRP A 111 -1.00 7.11 3.16
CA TRP A 111 -2.33 7.69 3.28
C TRP A 111 -2.86 8.18 1.94
N PRO A 112 -4.09 7.81 1.59
CA PRO A 112 -4.76 8.37 0.42
C PRO A 112 -5.49 9.64 0.82
N ASP A 113 -4.97 10.77 0.36
CA ASP A 113 -5.54 12.07 0.64
C ASP A 113 -6.26 12.65 -0.58
N TYR A 114 -7.09 13.64 -0.36
CA TYR A 114 -7.66 14.48 -1.39
C TYR A 114 -6.68 15.57 -1.81
N CYS A 115 -6.84 16.10 -3.01
CA CYS A 115 -5.97 17.13 -3.56
C CYS A 115 -6.06 18.49 -2.82
N ASP A 116 -7.05 18.65 -1.96
CA ASP A 116 -7.21 19.80 -1.07
C ASP A 116 -6.48 19.64 0.28
N GLY A 117 -5.80 18.48 0.49
CA GLY A 117 -5.09 18.16 1.72
C GLY A 117 -5.97 17.59 2.83
N THR A 118 -7.26 17.43 2.60
CA THR A 118 -8.11 16.67 3.52
C THR A 118 -8.08 15.17 3.17
N TYR A 119 -8.55 14.31 4.06
CA TYR A 119 -8.45 12.86 3.88
C TYR A 119 -9.70 12.12 4.38
N PRO A 120 -10.02 10.97 3.78
CA PRO A 120 -10.98 10.03 4.31
C PRO A 120 -10.32 9.15 5.38
N GLN A 121 -11.12 8.61 6.28
CA GLN A 121 -10.64 7.68 7.31
C GLN A 121 -11.69 6.63 7.63
N PHE A 122 -11.26 5.42 8.03
CA PHE A 122 -12.13 4.31 8.42
C PHE A 122 -13.21 4.00 7.37
N CYS A 123 -12.76 3.69 6.14
CA CYS A 123 -13.64 3.59 4.98
C CYS A 123 -14.23 2.18 4.76
N SER A 124 -14.10 1.26 5.69
CA SER A 124 -14.54 -0.14 5.56
C SER A 124 -15.99 -0.27 5.08
N ASN A 125 -16.88 0.54 5.62
CA ASN A 125 -18.32 0.55 5.25
C ASN A 125 -18.58 0.99 3.80
N VAL A 126 -17.70 1.80 3.23
CA VAL A 126 -17.85 2.34 1.86
C VAL A 126 -17.05 1.53 0.86
N SER A 127 -15.87 1.08 1.24
CA SER A 127 -14.95 0.35 0.36
C SER A 127 -15.32 -1.12 0.19
N GLY A 128 -15.99 -1.71 1.20
CA GLY A 128 -16.17 -3.14 1.32
C GLY A 128 -14.89 -3.89 1.73
N ILE A 129 -13.87 -3.16 2.19
CA ILE A 129 -12.64 -3.73 2.77
C ILE A 129 -12.90 -3.97 4.26
N PRO A 130 -12.78 -5.20 4.78
CA PRO A 130 -12.97 -5.45 6.20
C PRO A 130 -11.85 -4.82 7.03
N GLU A 131 -12.16 -4.46 8.25
CA GLU A 131 -11.17 -4.10 9.25
C GLU A 131 -10.47 -5.35 9.79
N TYR A 132 -9.20 -5.19 10.15
CA TYR A 132 -8.35 -6.24 10.71
C TYR A 132 -7.80 -5.80 12.06
N THR A 133 -7.65 -6.74 12.99
CA THR A 133 -6.82 -6.49 14.19
C THR A 133 -5.35 -6.56 13.81
N GLY A 134 -4.47 -6.03 14.67
CA GLY A 134 -3.03 -6.10 14.43
C GLY A 134 -2.52 -7.54 14.33
N GLU A 135 -3.00 -8.43 15.19
CA GLU A 135 -2.64 -9.84 15.18
C GLU A 135 -3.09 -10.55 13.89
N GLN A 136 -4.26 -10.18 13.35
CA GLN A 136 -4.72 -10.69 12.06
C GLN A 136 -3.81 -10.22 10.92
N ILE A 137 -3.39 -8.95 10.94
CA ILE A 137 -2.45 -8.40 9.95
C ILE A 137 -1.10 -9.11 10.03
N GLU A 138 -0.56 -9.29 11.22
CA GLU A 138 0.68 -10.03 11.44
C GLU A 138 0.56 -11.47 10.96
N ALA A 139 -0.54 -12.16 11.28
CA ALA A 139 -0.79 -13.53 10.83
C ALA A 139 -0.86 -13.64 9.29
N VAL A 140 -1.46 -12.68 8.62
CA VAL A 140 -1.49 -12.59 7.15
C VAL A 140 -0.07 -12.42 6.59
N MET A 141 0.71 -11.49 7.13
CA MET A 141 2.09 -11.27 6.69
C MET A 141 2.97 -12.49 6.97
N GLN A 142 2.90 -13.08 8.17
CA GLN A 142 3.67 -14.27 8.53
C GLN A 142 3.36 -15.45 7.61
N LYS A 143 2.09 -15.64 7.29
CA LYS A 143 1.65 -16.77 6.47
C LYS A 143 2.05 -16.63 5.01
N TYR A 144 1.89 -15.45 4.43
CA TYR A 144 1.97 -15.25 2.98
C TYR A 144 3.22 -14.50 2.52
N ASP A 145 3.87 -13.74 3.41
CA ASP A 145 5.09 -12.99 3.12
C ASP A 145 5.95 -12.79 4.38
N PRO A 146 6.60 -13.86 4.88
CA PRO A 146 7.43 -13.78 6.09
C PRO A 146 8.57 -12.75 5.99
N ALA A 147 9.05 -12.47 4.78
CA ALA A 147 10.09 -11.45 4.57
C ALA A 147 9.53 -10.03 4.80
N LEU A 148 8.30 -9.77 4.36
CA LEU A 148 7.59 -8.52 4.66
C LEU A 148 7.39 -8.37 6.17
N PHE A 149 6.95 -9.43 6.85
CA PHE A 149 6.77 -9.42 8.30
C PHE A 149 8.07 -9.07 9.03
N ALA A 150 9.18 -9.74 8.70
CA ALA A 150 10.48 -9.45 9.28
C ALA A 150 10.94 -8.00 9.01
N TYR A 151 10.63 -7.46 7.83
CA TYR A 151 10.90 -6.07 7.49
C TYR A 151 10.11 -5.11 8.38
N TYR A 152 8.82 -5.38 8.60
CA TYR A 152 7.97 -4.58 9.47
C TYR A 152 8.42 -4.61 10.92
N GLN A 153 8.79 -5.76 11.45
CA GLN A 153 9.35 -5.86 12.80
C GLN A 153 10.56 -4.95 13.02
N LYS A 154 11.35 -4.71 11.97
CA LYS A 154 12.54 -3.85 12.03
C LYS A 154 12.23 -2.36 11.84
N TYR A 155 11.38 -2.03 10.88
CA TYR A 155 11.22 -0.65 10.40
C TYR A 155 9.88 0.00 10.73
N PHE A 156 8.89 -0.75 11.18
CA PHE A 156 7.59 -0.22 11.57
C PHE A 156 7.53 -0.20 13.10
N LYS A 157 7.54 1.00 13.66
CA LYS A 157 7.65 1.20 15.12
C LYS A 157 6.63 2.21 15.57
N ASP A 158 5.81 1.80 16.55
CA ASP A 158 4.93 2.73 17.23
C ASP A 158 5.72 3.60 18.21
N LEU A 159 5.36 4.87 18.29
CA LEU A 159 5.99 5.80 19.22
C LEU A 159 5.66 5.49 20.69
N ASP A 160 4.47 4.92 20.93
CA ASP A 160 3.97 4.58 22.26
C ASP A 160 4.27 3.12 22.66
N GLY A 161 4.80 2.30 21.72
CA GLY A 161 5.30 0.96 21.96
C GLY A 161 4.34 -0.18 21.58
N ASP A 162 3.13 0.11 21.13
CA ASP A 162 2.18 -0.91 20.66
C ASP A 162 2.16 -0.99 19.12
N THR A 163 3.18 -1.63 18.58
CA THR A 163 3.32 -1.79 17.13
C THR A 163 2.19 -2.61 16.51
N THR A 164 1.62 -3.56 17.25
CA THR A 164 0.53 -4.41 16.76
C THR A 164 -0.75 -3.59 16.60
N ASP A 165 -1.11 -2.78 17.59
CA ASP A 165 -2.25 -1.86 17.47
C ASP A 165 -2.03 -0.80 16.39
N PHE A 166 -0.80 -0.33 16.25
CA PHE A 166 -0.43 0.63 15.20
C PHE A 166 -0.56 0.05 13.77
N LEU A 167 -0.29 -1.23 13.56
CA LEU A 167 -0.60 -1.90 12.29
C LEU A 167 -2.09 -1.84 11.95
N ALA A 168 -2.94 -2.15 12.94
CA ALA A 168 -4.39 -2.06 12.80
C ALA A 168 -4.84 -0.62 12.52
N HIS A 169 -4.27 0.36 13.24
CA HIS A 169 -4.57 1.78 13.05
C HIS A 169 -4.29 2.22 11.61
N GLU A 170 -3.10 1.98 11.11
CA GLU A 170 -2.70 2.41 9.77
C GLU A 170 -3.52 1.73 8.67
N TYR A 171 -3.79 0.43 8.81
CA TYR A 171 -4.60 -0.28 7.82
C TYR A 171 -6.07 0.14 7.86
N ASN A 172 -6.70 0.12 9.03
CA ASN A 172 -8.13 0.37 9.16
C ASN A 172 -8.47 1.83 8.87
N LYS A 173 -7.66 2.76 9.36
CA LYS A 173 -7.88 4.19 9.17
C LYS A 173 -7.57 4.65 7.74
N HIS A 174 -6.47 4.19 7.17
CA HIS A 174 -5.96 4.70 5.89
C HIS A 174 -6.03 3.67 4.76
N GLY A 175 -5.61 2.44 5.00
CA GLY A 175 -5.58 1.36 4.01
C GLY A 175 -6.95 1.07 3.41
N THR A 176 -8.00 1.05 4.25
CA THR A 176 -9.38 0.81 3.82
C THR A 176 -9.92 1.91 2.91
N CYS A 177 -9.27 3.06 2.85
CA CYS A 177 -9.68 4.22 2.05
C CYS A 177 -9.05 4.26 0.66
N PHE A 178 -8.17 3.35 0.29
CA PHE A 178 -7.61 3.27 -1.06
C PHE A 178 -8.58 2.68 -2.06
N THR A 179 -8.76 3.33 -3.20
CA THR A 179 -9.63 2.86 -4.28
C THR A 179 -9.21 1.49 -4.83
N THR A 180 -7.90 1.24 -4.91
CA THR A 180 -7.33 0.02 -5.47
C THR A 180 -7.28 -1.14 -4.48
N MET A 181 -7.51 -0.92 -3.20
CA MET A 181 -7.49 -1.97 -2.18
C MET A 181 -8.81 -2.72 -2.05
N ARG A 182 -9.88 -2.23 -2.68
CA ARG A 182 -11.19 -2.92 -2.64
C ARG A 182 -11.07 -4.37 -3.11
N PRO A 183 -11.79 -5.32 -2.48
CA PRO A 183 -11.69 -6.76 -2.82
C PRO A 183 -11.88 -7.01 -4.33
N LYS A 184 -12.85 -6.34 -4.98
CA LYS A 184 -13.06 -6.46 -6.42
C LYS A 184 -11.89 -6.06 -7.30
N CYS A 185 -10.95 -5.26 -6.78
CA CYS A 185 -9.73 -4.82 -7.47
C CYS A 185 -8.55 -5.78 -7.24
N GLN A 186 -8.68 -6.71 -6.29
CA GLN A 186 -7.65 -7.69 -5.99
C GLN A 186 -7.76 -8.91 -6.90
N PRO A 187 -6.65 -9.60 -7.18
CA PRO A 187 -6.69 -10.83 -7.98
C PRO A 187 -7.43 -11.94 -7.22
N THR A 188 -8.18 -12.75 -7.94
CA THR A 188 -8.73 -13.99 -7.39
C THR A 188 -7.67 -15.07 -7.48
N LEU A 189 -7.14 -15.51 -6.35
CA LEU A 189 -6.09 -16.51 -6.25
C LEU A 189 -6.57 -17.67 -5.37
N PRO A 190 -6.27 -18.93 -5.72
CA PRO A 190 -6.83 -20.10 -5.01
C PRO A 190 -6.24 -20.29 -3.59
N TRP A 191 -5.17 -19.60 -3.25
CA TRP A 191 -4.41 -19.82 -2.02
C TRP A 191 -4.50 -18.65 -1.02
N ILE A 192 -5.15 -17.54 -1.39
CA ILE A 192 -5.33 -16.36 -0.53
C ILE A 192 -6.66 -15.67 -0.86
N SER A 193 -7.37 -15.20 0.15
CA SER A 193 -8.58 -14.39 -0.04
C SER A 193 -8.23 -13.02 -0.65
N GLN A 194 -9.20 -12.38 -1.29
CA GLN A 194 -8.99 -11.04 -1.85
C GLN A 194 -8.75 -10.00 -0.74
N GLU A 195 -9.35 -10.21 0.42
CA GLU A 195 -9.21 -9.37 1.61
C GLU A 195 -7.79 -9.47 2.19
N ASP A 196 -7.29 -10.69 2.45
CA ASP A 196 -5.91 -10.90 2.91
C ASP A 196 -4.89 -10.40 1.87
N PHE A 197 -5.20 -10.58 0.59
CA PHE A 197 -4.33 -10.04 -0.47
C PHE A 197 -4.29 -8.51 -0.45
N ALA A 198 -5.42 -7.85 -0.14
CA ALA A 198 -5.46 -6.39 0.02
C ALA A 198 -4.57 -5.92 1.18
N VAL A 199 -4.60 -6.64 2.32
CA VAL A 199 -3.69 -6.39 3.45
C VAL A 199 -2.23 -6.46 2.98
N LEU A 200 -1.82 -7.57 2.37
CA LEU A 200 -0.46 -7.74 1.88
C LEU A 200 -0.07 -6.64 0.88
N ASN A 201 -0.97 -6.31 -0.05
CA ASN A 201 -0.71 -5.31 -1.07
C ASN A 201 -0.50 -3.93 -0.46
N TYR A 202 -1.30 -3.54 0.54
CA TYR A 202 -1.12 -2.27 1.25
C TYR A 202 0.26 -2.17 1.87
N PHE A 203 0.66 -3.15 2.67
CA PHE A 203 1.94 -3.13 3.36
C PHE A 203 3.14 -3.30 2.41
N ARG A 204 3.00 -4.04 1.31
CA ARG A 204 4.03 -4.11 0.26
C ARG A 204 4.24 -2.77 -0.44
N GLN A 205 3.16 -2.06 -0.79
CA GLN A 205 3.25 -0.73 -1.41
C GLN A 205 3.88 0.28 -0.44
N PHE A 206 3.54 0.20 0.81
CA PHE A 206 4.10 1.01 1.87
C PHE A 206 5.62 0.80 1.99
N THR A 207 6.04 -0.45 2.16
CA THR A 207 7.46 -0.82 2.17
C THR A 207 8.20 -0.33 0.92
N HIS A 208 7.61 -0.52 -0.25
CA HIS A 208 8.21 -0.09 -1.51
C HIS A 208 8.43 1.44 -1.56
N LYS A 209 7.47 2.22 -1.10
CA LYS A 209 7.59 3.69 -1.05
C LYS A 209 8.67 4.12 -0.07
N PHE A 210 8.70 3.51 1.11
CA PHE A 210 9.72 3.76 2.13
C PHE A 210 11.14 3.46 1.63
N GLN A 211 11.34 2.28 1.02
CA GLN A 211 12.64 1.90 0.47
C GLN A 211 13.12 2.80 -0.66
N LYS A 212 12.20 3.34 -1.47
CA LYS A 212 12.55 4.27 -2.56
C LYS A 212 12.85 5.68 -2.11
N ARG A 213 12.45 6.07 -0.91
CA ARG A 213 12.61 7.43 -0.39
C ARG A 213 13.14 7.42 1.04
N PRO A 214 14.35 6.88 1.26
CA PRO A 214 14.93 6.79 2.60
C PRO A 214 15.41 8.18 3.04
N ALA A 215 14.58 8.92 3.76
CA ALA A 215 14.88 10.29 4.18
C ALA A 215 16.20 10.39 4.96
N TYR A 216 16.45 9.43 5.85
CA TYR A 216 17.72 9.36 6.60
C TYR A 216 18.94 9.35 5.66
N ASN A 217 18.93 8.50 4.62
CA ASN A 217 20.09 8.34 3.75
C ASN A 217 20.41 9.63 2.97
N TYR A 218 19.39 10.36 2.53
CA TYR A 218 19.57 11.63 1.83
C TYR A 218 20.13 12.71 2.76
N LEU A 219 19.61 12.79 3.97
CA LEU A 219 20.11 13.74 4.99
C LEU A 219 21.54 13.39 5.42
N ALA A 220 21.81 12.11 5.68
CA ALA A 220 23.15 11.65 6.06
C ALA A 220 24.20 11.92 4.96
N ALA A 221 23.85 11.70 3.69
CA ALA A 221 24.71 11.99 2.56
C ALA A 221 25.06 13.49 2.45
N ALA A 222 24.19 14.37 2.94
CA ALA A 222 24.43 15.82 3.03
C ALA A 222 25.10 16.25 4.35
N GLY A 223 25.49 15.30 5.21
CA GLY A 223 26.07 15.60 6.52
C GLY A 223 25.06 16.01 7.58
N ILE A 224 23.78 15.89 7.32
CA ILE A 224 22.70 16.16 8.28
C ILE A 224 22.42 14.86 9.07
N LEU A 225 22.98 14.78 10.26
CA LEU A 225 22.92 13.61 11.13
C LEU A 225 22.29 13.95 12.48
N PRO A 226 21.67 12.99 13.17
CA PRO A 226 21.24 13.20 14.55
C PRO A 226 22.40 13.68 15.42
N SER A 227 22.19 14.78 16.13
CA SER A 227 23.24 15.40 16.98
C SER A 227 22.61 16.00 18.23
N ALA A 228 23.31 15.84 19.36
CA ALA A 228 22.94 16.50 20.61
C ALA A 228 23.40 17.97 20.67
N THR A 229 24.28 18.39 19.77
CA THR A 229 24.94 19.71 19.81
C THR A 229 24.81 20.54 18.55
N GLN A 230 24.50 19.92 17.41
CA GLN A 230 24.34 20.58 16.13
C GLN A 230 22.87 20.72 15.78
N ASN A 231 22.45 21.91 15.41
CA ASN A 231 21.12 22.22 14.91
C ASN A 231 21.20 22.49 13.41
N TYR A 232 20.12 22.14 12.73
CA TYR A 232 19.92 22.41 11.30
C TYR A 232 18.66 23.26 11.13
N THR A 233 18.64 24.12 10.14
CA THR A 233 17.45 24.88 9.80
C THR A 233 16.45 24.04 9.02
N LEU A 234 15.18 24.35 9.12
CA LEU A 234 14.13 23.73 8.30
C LEU A 234 14.45 23.84 6.80
N ALA A 235 15.00 24.99 6.38
CA ALA A 235 15.36 25.22 4.98
C ALA A 235 16.49 24.29 4.50
N GLU A 236 17.50 24.01 5.32
CA GLU A 236 18.57 23.05 4.99
C GLU A 236 18.01 21.64 4.81
N ILE A 237 17.16 21.19 5.74
CA ILE A 237 16.54 19.88 5.69
C ILE A 237 15.63 19.75 4.46
N GLN A 238 14.72 20.70 4.26
CA GLN A 238 13.80 20.69 3.13
C GLN A 238 14.52 20.81 1.79
N SER A 239 15.56 21.63 1.67
CA SER A 239 16.33 21.77 0.42
C SER A 239 17.06 20.48 0.07
N THR A 240 17.64 19.80 1.06
CA THR A 240 18.31 18.51 0.87
C THR A 240 17.33 17.44 0.38
N LEU A 241 16.19 17.29 1.05
CA LEU A 241 15.17 16.31 0.66
C LEU A 241 14.50 16.67 -0.68
N LYS A 242 14.32 17.96 -0.97
CA LYS A 242 13.80 18.42 -2.26
C LYS A 242 14.67 18.00 -3.43
N GLN A 243 15.99 18.07 -3.30
CA GLN A 243 16.93 17.62 -4.33
C GLN A 243 16.78 16.12 -4.63
N ALA A 244 16.44 15.32 -3.62
CA ALA A 244 16.26 13.89 -3.75
C ALA A 244 14.89 13.49 -4.32
N HIS A 245 13.87 14.32 -4.10
CA HIS A 245 12.48 13.97 -4.39
C HIS A 245 11.81 14.84 -5.47
N ASP A 246 12.51 15.86 -5.95
CA ASP A 246 12.00 16.86 -6.90
C ASP A 246 10.74 17.61 -6.39
N ALA A 247 10.52 17.55 -5.08
CA ALA A 247 9.43 18.24 -4.38
C ALA A 247 9.84 18.58 -2.95
N THR A 248 9.36 19.70 -2.42
CA THR A 248 9.61 20.07 -1.03
C THR A 248 8.75 19.21 -0.11
N PRO A 249 9.35 18.37 0.74
CA PRO A 249 8.58 17.54 1.66
C PRO A 249 8.05 18.35 2.84
N TYR A 250 7.03 17.83 3.48
CA TYR A 250 6.66 18.23 4.82
C TYR A 250 7.77 17.80 5.79
N VAL A 251 8.01 18.60 6.83
CA VAL A 251 8.90 18.26 7.94
C VAL A 251 8.19 18.66 9.22
N GLY A 252 7.80 17.68 10.01
CA GLY A 252 7.17 17.85 11.31
C GLY A 252 8.22 17.97 12.42
N CYS A 253 7.97 18.84 13.39
CA CYS A 253 8.79 18.96 14.58
C CYS A 253 7.92 18.85 15.84
N ASN A 254 8.50 18.28 16.89
CA ASN A 254 7.88 18.25 18.20
C ASN A 254 7.96 19.64 18.90
N LYS A 255 7.36 19.74 20.09
CA LYS A 255 7.34 21.01 20.86
C LYS A 255 8.72 21.52 21.27
N LYS A 256 9.76 20.69 21.19
CA LYS A 256 11.15 21.08 21.49
C LYS A 256 11.92 21.51 20.25
N GLY A 257 11.29 21.49 19.08
CA GLY A 257 11.94 21.79 17.81
C GLY A 257 12.76 20.62 17.24
N GLU A 258 12.63 19.42 17.78
CA GLU A 258 13.26 18.22 17.25
C GLU A 258 12.40 17.66 16.11
N ILE A 259 13.05 17.19 15.03
CA ILE A 259 12.33 16.54 13.92
C ILE A 259 11.61 15.31 14.47
N SER A 260 10.37 15.14 14.07
CA SER A 260 9.55 13.99 14.44
C SER A 260 9.08 13.19 13.23
N GLU A 261 8.90 13.85 12.09
CA GLU A 261 8.24 13.24 10.93
C GLU A 261 8.62 13.93 9.61
N PHE A 262 8.55 13.17 8.54
CA PHE A 262 8.64 13.60 7.15
C PHE A 262 7.43 13.16 6.35
#